data_c7d88238f27917f6dab7fc89bfd46006
#
_entry.id   c7d88238f27917f6dab7fc89bfd46006
#
_cell.length_a   1.000
_cell.length_b   1.000
_cell.length_c   1.000
_cell.angle_alpha   90.00
_cell.angle_beta   90.00
_cell.angle_gamma   90.00
#
_symmetry.space_group_name_H-M   'P 1'
#
loop_
_entity.id
_entity.type
_entity.pdbx_description
1 polymer ?
#
loop_
_entity_poly.entity_id
_entity_poly.type
_entity_poly.pdbx_seq_one_letter_code
_entity_poly.pdbx_strand_id
1 'polypeptide(L)'
;AAWSYITFIYIFFAAVLPMWLLKQPRDYMTTFMFICMIAGAVVGLVVAHPTMNLPVFTGFTNEKLGTMFPILFVTVACGAVSGFHSLVSSGTSSKTIENEKDMPKVGYGAMVLESLLAVLALCVAGAAAAADGTPAAGTPFQVFSSGVAGFFEMFGVPVYVATVFMTMCVSALALTSLDAVARIGRMSFQELFSVDDMEHAEGWRKLFCNVYFSTIL
;
A
#
# COMPACT_ATOMS: atom_id res chain seq x y z
N ALA A 1 11.35 18.09 -7.39
CA ALA A 1 12.17 17.51 -8.47
C ALA A 1 13.27 16.57 -7.94
N ALA A 2 14.18 17.01 -7.03
CA ALA A 2 15.28 16.15 -6.55
C ALA A 2 14.81 14.83 -5.89
N TRP A 3 13.81 14.88 -5.03
CA TRP A 3 13.24 13.71 -4.38
C TRP A 3 12.65 12.70 -5.36
N SER A 4 12.05 13.16 -6.44
CA SER A 4 11.50 12.27 -7.47
C SER A 4 12.62 11.46 -8.15
N TYR A 5 13.74 12.11 -8.49
CA TYR A 5 14.89 11.39 -9.07
C TYR A 5 15.49 10.37 -8.11
N ILE A 6 15.62 10.70 -6.82
CA ILE A 6 16.10 9.77 -5.80
C ILE A 6 15.17 8.54 -5.71
N THR A 7 13.87 8.75 -5.74
CA THR A 7 12.87 7.67 -5.71
C THR A 7 12.99 6.78 -6.96
N PHE A 8 13.15 7.36 -8.15
CA PHE A 8 13.33 6.57 -9.38
C PHE A 8 14.62 5.74 -9.35
N ILE A 9 15.73 6.34 -8.90
CA ILE A 9 16.99 5.61 -8.74
C ILE A 9 16.83 4.45 -7.76
N TYR A 10 16.16 4.71 -6.62
CA TYR A 10 15.86 3.67 -5.64
C TYR A 10 15.03 2.53 -6.24
N ILE A 11 13.93 2.84 -6.95
CA ILE A 11 13.06 1.84 -7.59
C ILE A 11 13.83 1.01 -8.62
N PHE A 12 14.70 1.64 -9.40
CA PHE A 12 15.56 0.93 -10.34
C PHE A 12 16.42 -0.13 -9.63
N PHE A 13 17.13 0.26 -8.56
CA PHE A 13 17.93 -0.70 -7.79
C PHE A 13 17.07 -1.78 -7.13
N ALA A 14 15.92 -1.42 -6.58
CA ALA A 14 14.98 -2.35 -5.96
C ALA A 14 14.41 -3.36 -6.96
N ALA A 15 14.20 -2.97 -8.21
CA ALA A 15 13.74 -3.86 -9.26
C ALA A 15 14.83 -4.80 -9.79
N VAL A 16 16.08 -4.33 -9.87
CA VAL A 16 17.21 -5.09 -10.42
C VAL A 16 17.81 -6.04 -9.38
N LEU A 17 17.98 -5.59 -8.14
CA LEU A 17 18.63 -6.36 -7.07
C LEU A 17 17.77 -7.55 -6.60
N PRO A 18 18.40 -8.62 -6.08
CA PRO A 18 17.69 -9.72 -5.45
C PRO A 18 16.83 -9.24 -4.27
N MET A 19 15.67 -9.87 -4.06
CA MET A 19 14.72 -9.48 -3.01
C MET A 19 15.29 -9.53 -1.60
N TRP A 20 16.18 -10.48 -1.33
CA TRP A 20 16.77 -10.68 -0.01
C TRP A 20 17.71 -9.54 0.43
N LEU A 21 18.28 -8.82 -0.53
CA LEU A 21 19.27 -7.78 -0.22
C LEU A 21 18.62 -6.46 0.24
N LEU A 22 17.58 -6.01 -0.44
CA LEU A 22 16.99 -4.69 -0.20
C LEU A 22 15.55 -4.78 0.33
N LYS A 23 14.71 -5.58 -0.31
CA LYS A 23 13.28 -5.63 -0.02
C LYS A 23 12.98 -6.31 1.31
N GLN A 24 13.50 -7.51 1.55
CA GLN A 24 13.19 -8.27 2.77
C GLN A 24 13.61 -7.56 4.06
N PRO A 25 14.83 -7.02 4.22
CA PRO A 25 15.20 -6.29 5.43
C PRO A 25 14.33 -5.06 5.69
N ARG A 26 13.98 -4.33 4.63
CA ARG A 26 13.11 -3.17 4.74
C ARG A 26 11.68 -3.57 5.14
N ASP A 27 11.11 -4.59 4.49
CA ASP A 27 9.76 -5.06 4.77
C ASP A 27 9.67 -5.60 6.21
N TYR A 28 10.73 -6.22 6.72
CA TYR A 28 10.82 -6.65 8.11
C TYR A 28 10.74 -5.46 9.08
N MET A 29 11.51 -4.41 8.85
CA MET A 29 11.44 -3.18 9.66
C MET A 29 10.06 -2.51 9.57
N THR A 30 9.50 -2.43 8.36
CA THR A 30 8.18 -1.86 8.11
C THR A 30 7.08 -2.63 8.85
N THR A 31 7.21 -3.94 9.00
CA THR A 31 6.26 -4.78 9.74
C THR A 31 6.13 -4.34 11.20
N PHE A 32 7.24 -4.06 11.88
CA PHE A 32 7.18 -3.55 13.26
C PHE A 32 6.49 -2.19 13.34
N MET A 33 6.84 -1.28 12.45
CA MET A 33 6.19 0.03 12.38
C MET A 33 4.68 -0.12 12.15
N PHE A 34 4.30 -1.05 11.29
CA PHE A 34 2.91 -1.32 10.95
C PHE A 34 2.11 -1.91 12.11
N ILE A 35 2.70 -2.86 12.84
CA ILE A 35 2.09 -3.43 14.05
C ILE A 35 1.89 -2.33 15.11
N CYS A 36 2.89 -1.49 15.35
CA CYS A 36 2.78 -0.36 16.27
C CYS A 36 1.67 0.62 15.83
N MET A 37 1.57 0.92 14.55
CA MET A 37 0.54 1.78 13.99
C MET A 37 -0.86 1.20 14.23
N ILE A 38 -1.09 -0.07 13.88
CA ILE A 38 -2.39 -0.73 14.06
C ILE A 38 -2.75 -0.82 15.54
N ALA A 39 -1.82 -1.26 16.38
CA ALA A 39 -2.05 -1.37 17.82
C ALA A 39 -2.37 0.00 18.44
N GLY A 40 -1.60 1.03 18.09
CA GLY A 40 -1.85 2.39 18.54
C GLY A 40 -3.19 2.96 18.05
N ALA A 41 -3.56 2.67 16.80
CA ALA A 41 -4.85 3.09 16.25
C ALA A 41 -6.02 2.38 16.95
N VAL A 42 -5.94 1.07 17.20
CA VAL A 42 -6.97 0.30 17.91
C VAL A 42 -7.14 0.81 19.34
N VAL A 43 -6.04 0.88 20.09
CA VAL A 43 -6.08 1.36 21.48
C VAL A 43 -6.55 2.82 21.53
N GLY A 44 -6.05 3.66 20.64
CA GLY A 44 -6.47 5.05 20.52
C GLY A 44 -7.96 5.19 20.24
N LEU A 45 -8.50 4.41 19.33
CA LEU A 45 -9.93 4.44 19.01
C LEU A 45 -10.80 4.02 20.22
N VAL A 46 -10.37 2.99 20.95
CA VAL A 46 -11.09 2.49 22.13
C VAL A 46 -11.04 3.50 23.28
N VAL A 47 -9.89 4.15 23.49
CA VAL A 47 -9.71 5.13 24.59
C VAL A 47 -10.37 6.48 24.26
N ALA A 48 -10.20 6.96 23.02
CA ALA A 48 -10.70 8.26 22.60
C ALA A 48 -12.23 8.30 22.46
N HIS A 49 -12.87 7.15 22.18
CA HIS A 49 -14.32 7.07 21.87
C HIS A 49 -14.79 8.22 20.96
N PRO A 50 -14.14 8.46 19.80
CA PRO A 50 -14.48 9.59 18.96
C PRO A 50 -15.88 9.46 18.40
N THR A 51 -16.58 10.59 18.33
CA THR A 51 -17.89 10.65 17.68
C THR A 51 -17.74 10.62 16.16
N MET A 52 -18.57 9.85 15.51
CA MET A 52 -18.64 9.78 14.04
C MET A 52 -19.44 10.97 13.52
N ASN A 53 -18.81 11.91 12.88
CA ASN A 53 -19.45 13.14 12.38
C ASN A 53 -19.88 13.05 10.91
N LEU A 54 -19.45 12.02 10.17
CA LEU A 54 -19.91 11.83 8.80
C LEU A 54 -21.36 11.34 8.77
N PRO A 55 -22.21 11.93 7.90
CA PRO A 55 -23.56 11.44 7.68
C PRO A 55 -23.54 10.05 7.04
N VAL A 56 -24.52 9.20 7.39
CA VAL A 56 -24.63 7.83 6.89
C VAL A 56 -24.81 7.81 5.37
N PHE A 57 -25.51 8.80 4.84
CA PHE A 57 -25.77 8.92 3.41
C PHE A 57 -25.81 10.39 3.00
N THR A 58 -25.07 10.75 1.96
CA THR A 58 -24.97 12.14 1.44
C THR A 58 -25.67 12.33 0.10
N GLY A 59 -26.00 11.24 -0.62
CA GLY A 59 -26.62 11.29 -1.94
C GLY A 59 -26.01 10.29 -2.92
N PHE A 60 -26.59 10.22 -4.11
CA PHE A 60 -26.13 9.33 -5.18
C PHE A 60 -25.04 9.96 -6.08
N THR A 61 -24.80 11.24 -5.93
CA THR A 61 -23.85 11.98 -6.76
C THR A 61 -22.93 12.82 -5.88
N ASN A 62 -21.64 12.78 -6.17
CA ASN A 62 -20.62 13.60 -5.51
C ASN A 62 -19.99 14.51 -6.58
N GLU A 63 -19.86 15.81 -6.31
CA GLU A 63 -19.32 16.77 -7.27
C GLU A 63 -17.88 16.47 -7.72
N LYS A 64 -17.08 15.84 -6.82
CA LYS A 64 -15.66 15.53 -7.10
C LYS A 64 -15.44 14.14 -7.68
N LEU A 65 -16.24 13.15 -7.28
CA LEU A 65 -16.07 11.74 -7.64
C LEU A 65 -17.07 11.26 -8.69
N GLY A 66 -18.16 12.02 -8.93
CA GLY A 66 -19.22 11.64 -9.86
C GLY A 66 -20.33 10.82 -9.20
N THR A 67 -20.98 9.94 -9.98
CA THR A 67 -22.10 9.13 -9.51
C THR A 67 -21.65 7.95 -8.66
N MET A 68 -22.43 7.60 -7.64
CA MET A 68 -22.14 6.47 -6.76
C MET A 68 -21.97 5.15 -7.55
N PHE A 69 -22.83 4.92 -8.53
CA PHE A 69 -22.66 3.82 -9.48
C PHE A 69 -22.07 4.37 -10.80
N PRO A 70 -20.99 3.81 -11.37
CA PRO A 70 -20.25 2.61 -10.91
C PRO A 70 -19.06 2.92 -9.98
N ILE A 71 -18.73 4.19 -9.71
CA ILE A 71 -17.45 4.61 -9.14
C ILE A 71 -17.20 4.02 -7.75
N LEU A 72 -18.19 4.08 -6.84
CA LEU A 72 -18.07 3.50 -5.50
C LEU A 72 -17.80 2.00 -5.58
N PHE A 73 -18.52 1.29 -6.45
CA PHE A 73 -18.39 -0.17 -6.59
C PHE A 73 -17.01 -0.56 -7.15
N VAL A 74 -16.49 0.21 -8.12
CA VAL A 74 -15.14 -0.01 -8.66
C VAL A 74 -14.09 0.25 -7.58
N THR A 75 -14.24 1.29 -6.77
CA THR A 75 -13.31 1.62 -5.69
C THR A 75 -13.30 0.55 -4.60
N VAL A 76 -14.48 0.06 -4.19
CA VAL A 76 -14.60 -1.02 -3.19
C VAL A 76 -14.10 -2.35 -3.77
N ALA A 77 -14.36 -2.63 -5.04
CA ALA A 77 -13.87 -3.84 -5.72
C ALA A 77 -12.33 -3.92 -5.74
N CYS A 78 -11.63 -2.79 -5.76
CA CYS A 78 -10.18 -2.77 -5.68
C CYS A 78 -9.66 -3.45 -4.40
N GLY A 79 -10.31 -3.28 -3.26
CA GLY A 79 -9.98 -3.97 -2.01
C GLY A 79 -10.43 -5.44 -1.97
N ALA A 80 -11.54 -5.77 -2.63
CA ALA A 80 -12.13 -7.12 -2.58
C ALA A 80 -11.54 -8.08 -3.62
N VAL A 81 -11.27 -7.61 -4.85
CA VAL A 81 -10.86 -8.40 -6.02
C VAL A 81 -9.73 -7.71 -6.77
N SER A 82 -8.69 -7.32 -6.06
CA SER A 82 -7.55 -6.62 -6.68
C SER A 82 -6.73 -7.55 -7.58
N GLY A 83 -6.65 -7.23 -8.85
CA GLY A 83 -5.76 -7.91 -9.80
C GLY A 83 -4.29 -7.76 -9.42
N PHE A 84 -3.92 -6.64 -8.80
CA PHE A 84 -2.57 -6.41 -8.29
C PHE A 84 -2.20 -7.40 -7.18
N HIS A 85 -3.09 -7.68 -6.23
CA HIS A 85 -2.84 -8.68 -5.17
C HIS A 85 -2.63 -10.07 -5.74
N SER A 86 -3.36 -10.47 -6.79
CA SER A 86 -3.14 -11.77 -7.44
C SER A 86 -1.77 -11.85 -8.12
N LEU A 87 -1.33 -10.78 -8.77
CA LEU A 87 0.00 -10.69 -9.39
C LEU A 87 1.13 -10.72 -8.35
N VAL A 88 0.97 -10.01 -7.22
CA VAL A 88 1.95 -10.05 -6.12
C VAL A 88 1.98 -11.44 -5.49
N SER A 89 0.83 -12.07 -5.31
CA SER A 89 0.72 -13.42 -4.74
C SER A 89 1.49 -14.43 -5.59
N SER A 90 1.26 -14.47 -6.90
CA SER A 90 1.93 -15.40 -7.82
C SER A 90 3.39 -15.03 -8.11
N GLY A 91 3.69 -13.75 -8.27
CA GLY A 91 5.01 -13.27 -8.71
C GLY A 91 6.03 -13.09 -7.59
N THR A 92 5.60 -12.82 -6.36
CA THR A 92 6.48 -12.47 -5.25
C THR A 92 6.26 -13.34 -4.02
N SER A 93 5.05 -13.38 -3.46
CA SER A 93 4.78 -14.06 -2.17
C SER A 93 4.98 -15.56 -2.26
N SER A 94 4.54 -16.20 -3.34
CA SER A 94 4.72 -17.63 -3.56
C SER A 94 6.19 -18.07 -3.60
N LYS A 95 7.08 -17.17 -3.99
CA LYS A 95 8.53 -17.44 -4.08
C LYS A 95 9.27 -17.23 -2.76
N THR A 96 8.62 -16.66 -1.75
CA THR A 96 9.22 -16.36 -0.43
C THR A 96 8.72 -17.26 0.68
N ILE A 97 7.66 -18.04 0.44
CA ILE A 97 7.11 -18.99 1.41
C ILE A 97 7.91 -20.30 1.33
N GLU A 98 8.50 -20.69 2.45
CA GLU A 98 9.29 -21.93 2.53
C GLU A 98 8.41 -23.17 2.73
N ASN A 99 7.27 -23.04 3.44
CA ASN A 99 6.41 -24.16 3.79
C ASN A 99 4.97 -23.91 3.31
N GLU A 100 4.41 -24.85 2.60
CA GLU A 100 3.02 -24.79 2.11
C GLU A 100 1.99 -24.63 3.24
N LYS A 101 2.27 -25.15 4.45
CA LYS A 101 1.39 -25.01 5.62
C LYS A 101 1.26 -23.56 6.10
N ASP A 102 2.16 -22.68 5.71
CA ASP A 102 2.11 -21.27 6.09
C ASP A 102 1.35 -20.41 5.07
N MET A 103 1.03 -20.96 3.88
CA MET A 103 0.22 -20.27 2.86
C MET A 103 -1.11 -19.71 3.40
N PRO A 104 -1.93 -20.49 4.13
CA PRO A 104 -3.18 -19.98 4.69
C PRO A 104 -2.96 -18.88 5.71
N LYS A 105 -1.90 -18.96 6.51
CA LYS A 105 -1.59 -17.91 7.50
C LYS A 105 -1.17 -16.61 6.81
N VAL A 106 -0.35 -16.69 5.77
CA VAL A 106 0.11 -15.52 5.02
C VAL A 106 -1.04 -14.93 4.22
N GLY A 107 -1.77 -15.74 3.43
CA GLY A 107 -2.84 -15.24 2.58
C GLY A 107 -4.06 -14.76 3.38
N TYR A 108 -4.66 -15.64 4.15
CA TYR A 108 -5.87 -15.32 4.93
C TYR A 108 -5.58 -14.37 6.10
N GLY A 109 -4.45 -14.56 6.79
CA GLY A 109 -4.04 -13.68 7.88
C GLY A 109 -3.80 -12.24 7.43
N ALA A 110 -3.15 -12.05 6.28
CA ALA A 110 -2.96 -10.72 5.70
C ALA A 110 -4.29 -10.07 5.33
N MET A 111 -5.23 -10.83 4.73
CA MET A 111 -6.56 -10.34 4.39
C MET A 111 -7.35 -9.87 5.63
N VAL A 112 -7.26 -10.59 6.73
CA VAL A 112 -7.93 -10.20 8.01
C VAL A 112 -7.31 -8.92 8.56
N LEU A 113 -5.99 -8.78 8.53
CA LEU A 113 -5.30 -7.56 8.96
C LEU A 113 -5.64 -6.36 8.07
N GLU A 114 -5.74 -6.56 6.77
CA GLU A 114 -6.17 -5.52 5.82
C GLU A 114 -7.61 -5.08 6.10
N SER A 115 -8.51 -6.02 6.37
CA SER A 115 -9.90 -5.72 6.75
C SER A 115 -9.97 -4.91 8.06
N LEU A 116 -9.16 -5.26 9.06
CA LEU A 116 -9.06 -4.50 10.30
C LEU A 116 -8.58 -3.08 10.04
N LEU A 117 -7.53 -2.92 9.23
CA LEU A 117 -7.02 -1.60 8.85
C LEU A 117 -8.07 -0.77 8.10
N ALA A 118 -8.85 -1.38 7.22
CA ALA A 118 -9.91 -0.69 6.49
C ALA A 118 -11.00 -0.17 7.44
N VAL A 119 -11.41 -0.97 8.43
CA VAL A 119 -12.37 -0.54 9.46
C VAL A 119 -11.78 0.61 10.30
N LEU A 120 -10.52 0.51 10.72
CA LEU A 120 -9.85 1.59 11.44
C LEU A 120 -9.78 2.87 10.61
N ALA A 121 -9.44 2.77 9.33
CA ALA A 121 -9.38 3.93 8.44
C ALA A 121 -10.75 4.60 8.27
N LEU A 122 -11.83 3.81 8.18
CA LEU A 122 -13.18 4.33 8.13
C LEU A 122 -13.57 5.07 9.43
N CYS A 123 -13.27 4.49 10.58
CA CYS A 123 -13.51 5.09 11.88
C CYS A 123 -12.73 6.40 12.06
N VAL A 124 -11.45 6.40 11.70
CA VAL A 124 -10.58 7.59 11.77
C VAL A 124 -11.07 8.69 10.83
N ALA A 125 -11.44 8.34 9.59
CA ALA A 125 -11.97 9.31 8.63
C ALA A 125 -13.33 9.90 9.11
N GLY A 126 -14.18 9.06 9.69
CA GLY A 126 -15.45 9.50 10.27
C GLY A 126 -15.30 10.42 11.48
N ALA A 127 -14.29 10.15 12.31
CA ALA A 127 -13.96 10.97 13.47
C ALA A 127 -13.27 12.30 13.09
N ALA A 128 -12.48 12.28 12.03
CA ALA A 128 -11.75 13.47 11.54
C ALA A 128 -12.66 14.47 10.78
N ALA A 129 -13.88 14.07 10.45
CA ALA A 129 -14.84 14.95 9.79
C ALA A 129 -15.27 16.10 10.72
N ALA A 130 -15.54 17.27 10.15
CA ALA A 130 -16.06 18.40 10.92
C ALA A 130 -17.46 18.11 11.49
N ALA A 131 -17.85 18.85 12.52
CA ALA A 131 -19.17 18.73 13.14
C ALA A 131 -20.34 18.97 12.14
N ASP A 132 -20.06 19.69 11.07
CA ASP A 132 -21.01 19.97 9.98
C ASP A 132 -21.18 18.78 9.00
N GLY A 133 -20.53 17.66 9.25
CA GLY A 133 -20.55 16.50 8.34
C GLY A 133 -19.68 16.68 7.09
N THR A 134 -18.87 17.73 7.02
CA THR A 134 -17.93 17.90 5.91
C THR A 134 -16.70 17.03 6.11
N PRO A 135 -16.26 16.30 5.07
CA PRO A 135 -15.06 15.46 5.17
C PRO A 135 -13.82 16.33 5.44
N ALA A 136 -12.87 15.79 6.20
CA ALA A 136 -11.61 16.46 6.48
C ALA A 136 -10.87 16.82 5.20
N ALA A 137 -10.26 18.01 5.17
CA ALA A 137 -9.49 18.47 4.03
C ALA A 137 -8.15 17.72 3.94
N GLY A 138 -7.75 17.32 2.73
CA GLY A 138 -6.48 16.66 2.47
C GLY A 138 -6.65 15.36 1.69
N THR A 139 -5.51 14.69 1.43
CA THR A 139 -5.52 13.36 0.84
C THR A 139 -5.95 12.32 1.88
N PRO A 140 -6.55 11.17 1.46
CA PRO A 140 -6.94 10.11 2.38
C PRO A 140 -5.80 9.67 3.32
N PHE A 141 -4.58 9.64 2.81
CA PHE A 141 -3.39 9.32 3.61
C PHE A 141 -3.08 10.36 4.68
N GLN A 142 -3.25 11.64 4.37
CA GLN A 142 -3.04 12.73 5.32
C GLN A 142 -4.11 12.71 6.42
N VAL A 143 -5.37 12.50 6.05
CA VAL A 143 -6.48 12.41 7.00
C VAL A 143 -6.27 11.24 7.97
N PHE A 144 -5.89 10.08 7.45
CA PHE A 144 -5.58 8.91 8.28
C PHE A 144 -4.39 9.16 9.19
N SER A 145 -3.29 9.68 8.65
CA SER A 145 -2.07 9.95 9.44
C SER A 145 -2.31 10.96 10.56
N SER A 146 -3.02 12.04 10.27
CA SER A 146 -3.32 13.08 11.28
C SER A 146 -4.31 12.57 12.33
N GLY A 147 -5.31 11.81 11.94
CA GLY A 147 -6.28 11.25 12.87
C GLY A 147 -5.65 10.27 13.85
N VAL A 148 -4.84 9.33 13.35
CA VAL A 148 -4.12 8.40 14.23
C VAL A 148 -3.05 9.11 15.06
N ALA A 149 -2.37 10.12 14.52
CA ALA A 149 -1.43 10.93 15.30
C ALA A 149 -2.10 11.64 16.48
N GLY A 150 -3.35 12.10 16.32
CA GLY A 150 -4.16 12.65 17.42
C GLY A 150 -4.44 11.63 18.53
N PHE A 151 -4.58 10.34 18.19
CA PHE A 151 -4.70 9.30 19.21
C PHE A 151 -3.40 9.07 19.97
N PHE A 152 -2.26 9.11 19.30
CA PHE A 152 -0.95 9.03 19.97
C PHE A 152 -0.69 10.20 20.92
N GLU A 153 -1.20 11.39 20.62
CA GLU A 153 -1.13 12.55 21.50
C GLU A 153 -1.78 12.27 22.85
N MET A 154 -2.91 11.56 22.88
CA MET A 154 -3.61 11.19 24.11
C MET A 154 -2.75 10.29 25.02
N PHE A 155 -1.79 9.59 24.46
CA PHE A 155 -0.81 8.80 25.22
C PHE A 155 0.45 9.57 25.62
N GLY A 156 0.44 10.91 25.44
CA GLY A 156 1.56 11.76 25.80
C GLY A 156 2.69 11.84 24.77
N VAL A 157 2.48 11.29 23.56
CA VAL A 157 3.44 11.43 22.47
C VAL A 157 3.28 12.81 21.82
N PRO A 158 4.36 13.60 21.65
CA PRO A 158 4.26 14.90 20.98
C PRO A 158 3.66 14.75 19.57
N VAL A 159 2.71 15.61 19.22
CA VAL A 159 1.99 15.57 17.92
C VAL A 159 2.94 15.51 16.73
N TYR A 160 4.03 16.28 16.79
CA TYR A 160 5.04 16.28 15.73
C TYR A 160 5.66 14.89 15.53
N VAL A 161 6.06 14.21 16.61
CA VAL A 161 6.67 12.88 16.55
C VAL A 161 5.67 11.86 16.04
N ALA A 162 4.43 11.91 16.52
CA ALA A 162 3.35 11.02 16.07
C ALA A 162 3.05 11.22 14.58
N THR A 163 2.96 12.45 14.11
CA THR A 163 2.70 12.75 12.69
C THR A 163 3.85 12.31 11.80
N VAL A 164 5.10 12.52 12.21
CA VAL A 164 6.27 12.05 11.46
C VAL A 164 6.28 10.54 11.38
N PHE A 165 6.05 9.85 12.50
CA PHE A 165 5.98 8.39 12.54
C PHE A 165 4.89 7.84 11.60
N MET A 166 3.68 8.40 11.65
CA MET A 166 2.57 7.99 10.79
C MET A 166 2.87 8.24 9.31
N THR A 167 3.45 9.40 8.99
CA THR A 167 3.85 9.72 7.62
C THR A 167 4.92 8.76 7.10
N MET A 168 5.87 8.36 7.95
CA MET A 168 6.87 7.34 7.60
C MET A 168 6.24 5.97 7.35
N CYS A 169 5.28 5.55 8.19
CA CYS A 169 4.55 4.28 8.00
C CYS A 169 3.83 4.25 6.65
N VAL A 170 3.07 5.28 6.35
CA VAL A 170 2.32 5.38 5.09
C VAL A 170 3.25 5.44 3.87
N SER A 171 4.34 6.21 3.97
CA SER A 171 5.34 6.30 2.91
C SER A 171 6.06 4.96 2.67
N ALA A 172 6.36 4.22 3.73
CA ALA A 172 6.96 2.89 3.63
C ALA A 172 6.04 1.90 2.92
N LEU A 173 4.73 1.93 3.19
CA LEU A 173 3.73 1.12 2.49
C LEU A 173 3.67 1.46 0.99
N ALA A 174 3.66 2.75 0.66
CA ALA A 174 3.66 3.20 -0.72
C ALA A 174 4.92 2.72 -1.47
N LEU A 175 6.09 2.82 -0.85
CA LEU A 175 7.35 2.32 -1.41
C LEU A 175 7.34 0.81 -1.64
N THR A 176 6.82 0.03 -0.70
CA THR A 176 6.69 -1.43 -0.85
C THR A 176 5.82 -1.80 -2.04
N SER A 177 4.71 -1.09 -2.24
CA SER A 177 3.85 -1.28 -3.40
C SER A 177 4.54 -0.91 -4.71
N LEU A 178 5.27 0.21 -4.74
CA LEU A 178 6.03 0.64 -5.92
C LEU A 178 7.11 -0.36 -6.33
N ASP A 179 7.83 -0.93 -5.38
CA ASP A 179 8.84 -1.96 -5.66
C ASP A 179 8.21 -3.22 -6.27
N ALA A 180 7.05 -3.63 -5.76
CA ALA A 180 6.33 -4.77 -6.28
C ALA A 180 5.83 -4.51 -7.71
N VAL A 181 5.24 -3.32 -7.96
CA VAL A 181 4.76 -2.91 -9.29
C VAL A 181 5.90 -2.87 -10.31
N ALA A 182 7.03 -2.24 -9.97
CA ALA A 182 8.18 -2.13 -10.87
C ALA A 182 8.73 -3.52 -11.25
N ARG A 183 8.81 -4.43 -10.28
CA ARG A 183 9.28 -5.80 -10.50
C ARG A 183 8.32 -6.63 -11.35
N ILE A 184 7.02 -6.54 -11.08
CA ILE A 184 5.98 -7.24 -11.84
C ILE A 184 5.91 -6.66 -13.25
N GLY A 185 5.92 -5.35 -13.41
CA GLY A 185 5.91 -4.67 -14.70
C GLY A 185 7.08 -5.12 -15.57
N ARG A 186 8.29 -5.17 -14.99
CA ARG A 186 9.46 -5.69 -15.69
C ARG A 186 9.28 -7.15 -16.11
N MET A 187 8.78 -8.02 -15.23
CA MET A 187 8.58 -9.44 -15.54
C MET A 187 7.57 -9.61 -16.67
N SER A 188 6.43 -8.93 -16.60
CA SER A 188 5.40 -8.99 -17.65
C SER A 188 5.92 -8.43 -18.98
N PHE A 189 6.73 -7.36 -18.94
CA PHE A 189 7.37 -6.83 -20.13
C PHE A 189 8.36 -7.83 -20.76
N GLN A 190 9.17 -8.49 -19.94
CA GLN A 190 10.09 -9.51 -20.42
C GLN A 190 9.36 -10.73 -21.01
N GLU A 191 8.26 -11.17 -20.39
CA GLU A 191 7.42 -12.27 -20.87
C GLU A 191 6.83 -11.98 -22.25
N LEU A 192 6.46 -10.72 -22.52
CA LEU A 192 5.92 -10.33 -23.83
C LEU A 192 6.90 -10.56 -24.98
N PHE A 193 8.19 -10.43 -24.73
CA PHE A 193 9.26 -10.59 -25.72
C PHE A 193 10.04 -11.91 -25.60
N SER A 194 9.74 -12.70 -24.55
CA SER A 194 10.40 -13.99 -24.35
C SER A 194 9.95 -15.01 -25.39
N VAL A 195 10.88 -15.89 -25.77
CA VAL A 195 10.65 -17.03 -26.68
C VAL A 195 11.25 -18.26 -26.02
N ASP A 196 10.68 -19.43 -26.26
CA ASP A 196 11.15 -20.70 -25.67
C ASP A 196 12.63 -20.98 -25.90
N ASP A 197 13.18 -20.51 -27.04
CA ASP A 197 14.59 -20.63 -27.38
C ASP A 197 15.26 -19.26 -27.46
N MET A 198 15.64 -18.73 -26.28
CA MET A 198 16.30 -17.42 -26.15
C MET A 198 17.75 -17.42 -26.68
N GLU A 199 18.39 -18.59 -26.83
CA GLU A 199 19.76 -18.65 -27.36
C GLU A 199 19.81 -18.26 -28.84
N HIS A 200 18.78 -18.66 -29.60
CA HIS A 200 18.63 -18.36 -31.03
C HIS A 200 17.76 -17.14 -31.33
N ALA A 201 17.27 -16.44 -30.28
CA ALA A 201 16.43 -15.26 -30.45
C ALA A 201 17.20 -14.09 -31.11
N GLU A 202 16.48 -13.29 -31.89
CA GLU A 202 17.01 -12.08 -32.51
C GLU A 202 17.58 -11.10 -31.47
N GLY A 203 18.66 -10.38 -31.83
CA GLY A 203 19.40 -9.53 -30.90
C GLY A 203 18.54 -8.45 -30.19
N TRP A 204 17.51 -7.92 -30.87
CA TRP A 204 16.59 -6.96 -30.26
C TRP A 204 15.73 -7.57 -29.16
N ARG A 205 15.30 -8.82 -29.29
CA ARG A 205 14.56 -9.53 -28.23
C ARG A 205 15.43 -9.78 -27.01
N LYS A 206 16.69 -10.17 -27.19
CA LYS A 206 17.67 -10.27 -26.11
C LYS A 206 17.85 -8.96 -25.37
N LEU A 207 17.84 -7.83 -26.10
CA LEU A 207 17.93 -6.49 -25.49
C LEU A 207 16.69 -6.20 -24.62
N PHE A 208 15.47 -6.45 -25.13
CA PHE A 208 14.23 -6.22 -24.38
C PHE A 208 14.07 -7.17 -23.19
N CYS A 209 14.58 -8.39 -23.26
CA CYS A 209 14.60 -9.32 -22.13
C CYS A 209 15.73 -9.08 -21.13
N ASN A 210 16.66 -8.14 -21.42
CA ASN A 210 17.70 -7.78 -20.49
C ASN A 210 17.12 -7.07 -19.27
N VAL A 211 17.51 -7.52 -18.05
CA VAL A 211 16.99 -7.02 -16.77
C VAL A 211 17.17 -5.51 -16.62
N TYR A 212 18.33 -4.98 -17.01
CA TYR A 212 18.61 -3.56 -16.88
C TYR A 212 17.80 -2.72 -17.86
N PHE A 213 17.74 -3.14 -19.10
CA PHE A 213 17.04 -2.41 -20.15
C PHE A 213 15.53 -2.39 -19.91
N SER A 214 14.94 -3.55 -19.57
CA SER A 214 13.51 -3.68 -19.27
C SER A 214 13.06 -2.99 -17.97
N THR A 215 14.00 -2.59 -17.10
CA THR A 215 13.69 -1.83 -15.88
C THR A 215 13.75 -0.32 -16.13
N ILE A 216 14.50 0.13 -17.13
CA ILE A 216 14.60 1.56 -17.49
C ILE A 216 13.38 2.01 -18.31
N LEU A 217 12.84 1.12 -19.17
CA LEU A 217 11.62 1.35 -19.95
C LEU A 217 10.38 1.39 -19.07
#